data_f8d87b06db8b37dc3e7a7f7b997226ed
#
_entry.id   f8d87b06db8b37dc3e7a7f7b997226ed
#
_cell.length_a   1.000
_cell.length_b   1.000
_cell.length_c   1.000
_cell.angle_alpha   90.00
_cell.angle_beta   90.00
_cell.angle_gamma   90.00
#
_symmetry.space_group_name_H-M   'P 1'
#
loop_
_entity.id
_entity.type
_entity.pdbx_description
1 polymer ?
#
loop_
_entity_poly.entity_id
_entity_poly.type
_entity_poly.pdbx_seq_one_letter_code
_entity_poly.pdbx_strand_id
1 'polypeptide(L)'
;MRYYTMMNLQNNRGFIKNFDTNADYSTQEKYSKANFRTNLDIDLSPKTKMQANIMGILNEFSRPGMGSDNLISKLYQLPSAAFPIRTESGLWGGNTTWGENWNPVALTEGRAYSKGHTRGLYADMSLRQDLSSLTKGLGASVRIGYDNLASYWENHTKGYKYGMASVASWENGLPIAGEEITG
;
A
#
# COMPACT_ATOMS: atom_id res chain seq x y z
N MET A 1 32.22 -23.25 -11.13
CA MET A 1 31.04 -22.38 -11.17
C MET A 1 30.10 -22.79 -10.06
N ARG A 2 29.59 -21.82 -9.27
CA ARG A 2 28.57 -22.02 -8.23
C ARG A 2 27.49 -20.96 -8.45
N TYR A 3 26.26 -21.29 -8.15
CA TYR A 3 25.15 -20.36 -8.24
C TYR A 3 24.14 -20.58 -7.11
N TYR A 4 23.46 -19.51 -6.76
CA TYR A 4 22.32 -19.52 -5.85
C TYR A 4 21.25 -18.62 -6.43
N THR A 5 20.02 -19.11 -6.49
CA THR A 5 18.87 -18.31 -6.92
C THR A 5 17.72 -18.51 -5.94
N MET A 6 17.10 -17.43 -5.56
CA MET A 6 15.94 -17.41 -4.67
C MET A 6 14.87 -16.50 -5.25
N MET A 7 13.62 -16.93 -5.13
CA MET A 7 12.45 -16.11 -5.38
C MET A 7 11.51 -16.19 -4.19
N ASN A 8 11.02 -15.05 -3.74
CA ASN A 8 10.03 -14.96 -2.66
C ASN A 8 8.85 -14.12 -3.15
N LEU A 9 7.65 -14.67 -2.99
CA LEU A 9 6.39 -14.00 -3.32
C LEU A 9 5.53 -13.94 -2.07
N GLN A 10 5.00 -12.77 -1.78
CA GLN A 10 4.10 -12.52 -0.66
C GLN A 10 2.89 -11.72 -1.16
N ASN A 11 1.70 -12.12 -0.73
CA ASN A 11 0.47 -11.41 -1.01
C ASN A 11 -0.38 -11.39 0.26
N ASN A 12 -0.62 -10.22 0.78
CA ASN A 12 -1.45 -9.99 1.94
C ASN A 12 -2.65 -9.12 1.56
N ARG A 13 -3.81 -9.44 2.11
CA ARG A 13 -5.02 -8.62 2.02
C ARG A 13 -5.40 -8.17 3.42
N GLY A 14 -5.73 -6.91 3.56
CA GLY A 14 -6.31 -6.36 4.78
C GLY A 14 -7.75 -6.86 4.99
N PHE A 15 -8.27 -6.62 6.17
CA PHE A 15 -9.64 -7.00 6.55
C PHE A 15 -10.70 -5.98 6.11
N ILE A 16 -10.30 -4.81 5.62
CA ILE A 16 -11.21 -3.82 5.03
C ILE A 16 -11.63 -4.34 3.66
N LYS A 17 -12.91 -4.70 3.54
CA LYS A 17 -13.46 -5.21 2.27
C LYS A 17 -13.78 -4.06 1.32
N ASN A 18 -13.59 -4.31 0.03
CA ASN A 18 -14.24 -3.52 -1.01
C ASN A 18 -15.70 -3.97 -1.10
N PHE A 19 -16.62 -3.04 -0.96
CA PHE A 19 -18.03 -3.29 -1.24
C PHE A 19 -18.26 -3.06 -2.74
N ASP A 20 -19.14 -3.85 -3.37
CA ASP A 20 -19.39 -3.84 -4.82
C ASP A 20 -20.02 -2.54 -5.37
N THR A 21 -20.08 -1.50 -4.54
CA THR A 21 -20.61 -0.17 -4.91
C THR A 21 -19.67 0.63 -5.82
N ASN A 22 -18.40 0.21 -5.93
CA ASN A 22 -17.40 0.86 -6.78
C ASN A 22 -16.94 -0.09 -7.88
N ALA A 23 -17.53 0.02 -9.07
CA ALA A 23 -17.16 -0.78 -10.23
C ALA A 23 -15.78 -0.42 -10.80
N ASP A 24 -15.34 0.82 -10.61
CA ASP A 24 -14.16 1.38 -11.29
C ASP A 24 -12.85 1.17 -10.52
N TYR A 25 -12.90 0.95 -9.21
CA TYR A 25 -11.71 0.79 -8.37
C TYR A 25 -11.97 -0.03 -7.11
N SER A 26 -10.92 -0.64 -6.58
CA SER A 26 -10.99 -1.38 -5.32
C SER A 26 -10.43 -0.56 -4.17
N THR A 27 -11.17 -0.48 -3.07
CA THR A 27 -10.72 0.08 -1.80
C THR A 27 -10.15 -0.99 -0.86
N GLN A 28 -10.05 -2.24 -1.32
CA GLN A 28 -9.45 -3.34 -0.57
C GLN A 28 -7.99 -3.03 -0.28
N GLU A 29 -7.62 -3.08 1.00
CA GLU A 29 -6.22 -3.02 1.38
C GLU A 29 -5.48 -4.27 0.87
N LYS A 30 -4.41 -4.05 0.15
CA LYS A 30 -3.61 -5.11 -0.46
C LYS A 30 -2.13 -4.75 -0.44
N TYR A 31 -1.31 -5.72 -0.09
CA TYR A 31 0.13 -5.64 -0.18
C TYR A 31 0.67 -6.86 -0.91
N SER A 32 1.43 -6.61 -1.97
CA SER A 32 2.11 -7.65 -2.73
C SER A 32 3.60 -7.36 -2.78
N LYS A 33 4.40 -8.37 -2.57
CA LYS A 33 5.86 -8.29 -2.61
C LYS A 33 6.44 -9.43 -3.42
N ALA A 34 7.33 -9.10 -4.33
CA ALA A 34 8.16 -10.05 -5.04
C ALA A 34 9.64 -9.68 -4.85
N ASN A 35 10.45 -10.65 -4.45
CA ASN A 35 11.89 -10.50 -4.38
C ASN A 35 12.51 -11.61 -5.20
N PHE A 36 13.54 -11.28 -5.96
CA PHE A 36 14.43 -12.29 -6.52
C PHE A 36 15.88 -11.96 -6.15
N ARG A 37 16.68 -12.99 -6.00
CA ARG A 37 18.10 -12.86 -5.75
C ARG A 37 18.84 -13.94 -6.50
N THR A 38 19.91 -13.56 -7.16
CA THR A 38 20.83 -14.48 -7.83
C THR A 38 22.25 -14.09 -7.51
N ASN A 39 23.02 -15.07 -7.06
CA ASN A 39 24.45 -14.95 -6.81
C ASN A 39 25.17 -15.96 -7.72
N LEU A 40 26.19 -15.51 -8.42
CA LEU A 40 26.97 -16.31 -9.35
C LEU A 40 28.46 -16.20 -8.99
N ASP A 41 29.11 -17.33 -8.81
CA ASP A 41 30.57 -17.43 -8.69
C ASP A 41 31.08 -18.20 -9.92
N ILE A 42 31.86 -17.56 -10.74
CA ILE A 42 32.37 -18.11 -11.99
C ILE A 42 33.89 -18.10 -11.98
N ASP A 43 34.49 -19.26 -12.14
CA ASP A 43 35.94 -19.39 -12.37
C ASP A 43 36.19 -19.26 -13.88
N LEU A 44 36.56 -18.07 -14.35
CA LEU A 44 36.86 -17.78 -15.76
C LEU A 44 38.16 -18.46 -16.21
N SER A 45 39.10 -18.56 -15.28
CA SER A 45 40.35 -19.31 -15.44
C SER A 45 40.83 -19.76 -14.05
N PRO A 46 41.89 -20.60 -13.97
CA PRO A 46 42.50 -20.94 -12.67
C PRO A 46 42.98 -19.73 -11.86
N LYS A 47 43.25 -18.60 -12.54
CA LYS A 47 43.72 -17.35 -11.92
C LYS A 47 42.70 -16.23 -11.91
N THR A 48 41.54 -16.39 -12.54
CA THR A 48 40.55 -15.33 -12.72
C THR A 48 39.20 -15.79 -12.18
N LYS A 49 38.67 -15.08 -11.19
CA LYS A 49 37.34 -15.35 -10.61
C LYS A 49 36.44 -14.13 -10.78
N MET A 50 35.19 -14.39 -11.14
CA MET A 50 34.15 -13.39 -11.22
C MET A 50 33.02 -13.76 -10.26
N GLN A 51 32.51 -12.77 -9.56
CA GLN A 51 31.30 -12.87 -8.76
C GLN A 51 30.29 -11.83 -9.25
N ALA A 52 29.06 -12.25 -9.41
CA ALA A 52 27.97 -11.35 -9.75
C ALA A 52 26.80 -11.63 -8.82
N ASN A 53 26.24 -10.58 -8.20
CA ASN A 53 25.10 -10.64 -7.35
C ASN A 53 24.03 -9.69 -7.89
N ILE A 54 22.80 -10.16 -7.98
CA ILE A 54 21.67 -9.36 -8.43
C ILE A 54 20.53 -9.59 -7.46
N MET A 55 19.89 -8.52 -6.99
CA MET A 55 18.69 -8.57 -6.18
C MET A 55 17.66 -7.58 -6.72
N GLY A 56 16.47 -8.07 -7.01
CA GLY A 56 15.32 -7.26 -7.39
C GLY A 56 14.25 -7.31 -6.33
N ILE A 57 13.61 -6.16 -6.10
CA ILE A 57 12.50 -5.99 -5.16
C ILE A 57 11.37 -5.29 -5.92
N LEU A 58 10.17 -5.85 -5.80
CA LEU A 58 8.94 -5.23 -6.28
C LEU A 58 7.92 -5.30 -5.15
N ASN A 59 7.50 -4.15 -4.65
CA ASN A 59 6.44 -4.03 -3.68
C ASN A 59 5.30 -3.22 -4.30
N GLU A 60 4.08 -3.69 -4.13
CA GLU A 60 2.87 -2.98 -4.51
C GLU A 60 1.94 -2.95 -3.31
N PHE A 61 1.30 -1.82 -3.08
CA PHE A 61 0.28 -1.71 -2.06
C PHE A 61 -0.85 -0.80 -2.53
N SER A 62 -2.05 -1.11 -2.08
CA SER A 62 -3.22 -0.26 -2.22
C SER A 62 -3.97 -0.22 -0.90
N ARG A 63 -4.70 0.86 -0.66
CA ARG A 63 -5.50 1.06 0.54
C ARG A 63 -6.65 2.01 0.27
N PRO A 64 -7.69 2.06 1.13
CA PRO A 64 -8.71 3.10 1.08
C PRO A 64 -8.09 4.49 1.12
N GLY A 65 -8.77 5.48 0.57
CA GLY A 65 -8.32 6.87 0.55
C GLY A 65 -8.05 7.45 1.95
N MET A 66 -8.74 6.95 2.97
CA MET A 66 -8.33 7.12 4.37
C MET A 66 -7.52 5.91 4.82
N GLY A 67 -6.37 6.13 5.42
CA GLY A 67 -5.52 5.04 5.93
C GLY A 67 -6.22 4.20 7.01
N SER A 68 -5.88 2.93 7.08
CA SER A 68 -6.50 1.93 7.95
C SER A 68 -6.45 2.29 9.43
N ASP A 69 -5.35 2.89 9.89
CA ASP A 69 -5.19 3.28 11.29
C ASP A 69 -6.22 4.33 11.73
N ASN A 70 -6.46 5.33 10.88
CA ASN A 70 -7.46 6.35 11.13
C ASN A 70 -8.88 5.76 11.13
N LEU A 71 -9.16 4.82 10.22
CA LEU A 71 -10.45 4.14 10.15
C LEU A 71 -10.73 3.36 11.43
N ILE A 72 -9.78 2.56 11.88
CA ILE A 72 -9.91 1.75 13.10
C ILE A 72 -10.12 2.65 14.33
N SER A 73 -9.35 3.72 14.45
CA SER A 73 -9.51 4.69 15.54
C SER A 73 -10.93 5.27 15.57
N LYS A 74 -11.50 5.60 14.42
CA LYS A 74 -12.87 6.13 14.34
C LYS A 74 -13.93 5.09 14.66
N LEU A 75 -13.73 3.85 14.25
CA LEU A 75 -14.63 2.74 14.59
C LEU A 75 -14.77 2.53 16.10
N TYR A 76 -13.69 2.69 16.87
CA TYR A 76 -13.75 2.57 18.33
C TYR A 76 -14.40 3.78 19.02
N GLN A 77 -14.40 4.94 18.40
CA GLN A 77 -14.93 6.17 18.99
C GLN A 77 -16.38 6.44 18.62
N LEU A 78 -16.88 5.84 17.53
CA LEU A 78 -18.22 6.09 17.00
C LEU A 78 -19.25 5.18 17.68
N PRO A 79 -20.27 5.73 18.36
CA PRO A 79 -21.41 4.94 18.81
C PRO A 79 -22.18 4.34 17.64
N SER A 80 -22.62 3.09 17.77
CA SER A 80 -23.34 2.37 16.69
C SER A 80 -24.68 3.01 16.28
N ALA A 81 -25.28 3.81 17.16
CA ALA A 81 -26.53 4.53 16.92
C ALA A 81 -26.34 6.00 16.51
N ALA A 82 -25.11 6.43 16.17
CA ALA A 82 -24.81 7.84 15.90
C ALA A 82 -25.56 8.39 14.67
N PHE A 83 -25.63 7.61 13.59
CA PHE A 83 -26.30 7.92 12.33
C PHE A 83 -26.41 6.66 11.46
N PRO A 84 -27.32 6.62 10.48
CA PRO A 84 -27.38 5.52 9.50
C PRO A 84 -26.16 5.57 8.55
N ILE A 85 -25.80 4.45 7.95
CA ILE A 85 -24.73 4.39 6.94
C ILE A 85 -25.04 5.32 5.76
N ARG A 86 -26.29 5.26 5.29
CA ARG A 86 -26.85 6.17 4.27
C ARG A 86 -28.18 6.71 4.71
N THR A 87 -28.46 7.92 4.27
CA THR A 87 -29.76 8.56 4.43
C THR A 87 -30.77 8.00 3.40
N GLU A 88 -32.04 8.34 3.55
CA GLU A 88 -33.08 7.96 2.58
C GLU A 88 -32.84 8.56 1.19
N SER A 89 -32.22 9.73 1.11
CA SER A 89 -31.80 10.37 -0.15
C SER A 89 -30.56 9.72 -0.81
N GLY A 90 -29.90 8.76 -0.12
CA GLY A 90 -28.73 8.06 -0.60
C GLY A 90 -27.40 8.74 -0.28
N LEU A 91 -27.39 9.87 0.42
CA LEU A 91 -26.19 10.51 0.93
C LEU A 91 -25.55 9.69 2.05
N TRP A 92 -24.27 9.88 2.32
CA TRP A 92 -23.62 9.25 3.46
C TRP A 92 -24.17 9.85 4.77
N GLY A 93 -24.47 8.99 5.73
CA GLY A 93 -25.01 9.45 7.01
C GLY A 93 -23.95 10.18 7.84
N GLY A 94 -24.39 11.22 8.52
CA GLY A 94 -23.64 12.00 9.49
C GLY A 94 -24.56 12.80 10.39
N ASN A 95 -23.99 13.55 11.31
CA ASN A 95 -24.72 14.52 12.13
C ASN A 95 -23.81 15.67 12.56
N THR A 96 -24.31 16.62 13.33
CA THR A 96 -23.56 17.80 13.77
C THR A 96 -22.34 17.48 14.65
N THR A 97 -22.36 16.37 15.37
CA THR A 97 -21.25 15.93 16.21
C THR A 97 -20.24 15.09 15.42
N TRP A 98 -20.75 14.20 14.56
CA TRP A 98 -19.99 13.30 13.72
C TRP A 98 -20.32 13.56 12.25
N GLY A 99 -19.61 14.51 11.64
CA GLY A 99 -19.85 14.93 10.26
C GLY A 99 -19.06 14.13 9.23
N GLU A 100 -18.56 14.79 8.23
CA GLU A 100 -17.93 14.22 7.02
C GLU A 100 -16.93 13.08 7.27
N ASN A 101 -16.11 13.20 8.30
CA ASN A 101 -14.98 12.28 8.52
C ASN A 101 -15.26 11.15 9.53
N TRP A 102 -16.54 10.86 9.80
CA TRP A 102 -16.87 9.89 10.83
C TRP A 102 -17.62 8.65 10.35
N ASN A 103 -18.23 8.66 9.18
CA ASN A 103 -18.90 7.48 8.66
C ASN A 103 -17.87 6.47 8.15
N PRO A 104 -17.68 5.31 8.83
CA PRO A 104 -16.59 4.39 8.49
C PRO A 104 -16.74 3.78 7.09
N VAL A 105 -17.98 3.54 6.66
CA VAL A 105 -18.25 2.99 5.31
C VAL A 105 -17.97 4.04 4.25
N ALA A 106 -18.39 5.29 4.48
CA ALA A 106 -18.05 6.40 3.58
C ALA A 106 -16.53 6.64 3.49
N LEU A 107 -15.82 6.48 4.58
CA LEU A 107 -14.36 6.61 4.60
C LEU A 107 -13.65 5.51 3.79
N THR A 108 -14.22 4.32 3.71
CA THR A 108 -13.66 3.21 2.91
C THR A 108 -14.08 3.29 1.45
N GLU A 109 -15.31 3.68 1.14
CA GLU A 109 -15.86 3.66 -0.21
C GLU A 109 -15.86 5.05 -0.87
N GLY A 110 -16.30 6.06 -0.13
CA GLY A 110 -16.51 7.42 -0.65
C GLY A 110 -15.21 8.19 -0.88
N ARG A 111 -14.14 7.86 -0.16
CA ARG A 111 -12.85 8.55 -0.27
C ARG A 111 -11.91 7.97 -1.33
N ALA A 112 -12.40 7.09 -2.17
CA ALA A 112 -11.63 6.41 -3.20
C ALA A 112 -10.40 5.66 -2.64
N TYR A 113 -9.23 5.77 -3.25
CA TYR A 113 -8.10 4.92 -2.90
C TYR A 113 -6.75 5.63 -3.02
N SER A 114 -5.74 5.05 -2.41
CA SER A 114 -4.33 5.35 -2.66
C SER A 114 -3.60 4.06 -3.00
N LYS A 115 -2.69 4.13 -3.95
CA LYS A 115 -1.83 3.00 -4.29
C LYS A 115 -0.40 3.46 -4.49
N GLY A 116 0.53 2.55 -4.31
CA GLY A 116 1.92 2.84 -4.53
C GLY A 116 2.71 1.58 -4.87
N HIS A 117 3.86 1.78 -5.45
CA HIS A 117 4.80 0.71 -5.69
C HIS A 117 6.23 1.17 -5.47
N THR A 118 7.05 0.24 -5.01
CA THR A 118 8.48 0.42 -4.86
C THR A 118 9.19 -0.64 -5.69
N ARG A 119 10.12 -0.22 -6.50
CA ARG A 119 10.97 -1.08 -7.33
C ARG A 119 12.41 -0.84 -6.96
N GLY A 120 13.12 -1.91 -6.61
CA GLY A 120 14.54 -1.87 -6.30
C GLY A 120 15.31 -2.84 -7.19
N LEU A 121 16.45 -2.41 -7.68
CA LEU A 121 17.44 -3.25 -8.36
C LEU A 121 18.80 -2.96 -7.76
N TYR A 122 19.41 -3.98 -7.21
CA TYR A 122 20.74 -3.97 -6.63
C TYR A 122 21.58 -4.99 -7.38
N ALA A 123 22.68 -4.55 -7.94
CA ALA A 123 23.59 -5.43 -8.67
C ALA A 123 25.03 -5.09 -8.33
N ASP A 124 25.83 -6.09 -8.07
CA ASP A 124 27.27 -5.91 -7.97
C ASP A 124 28.01 -7.01 -8.73
N MET A 125 29.13 -6.64 -9.29
CA MET A 125 30.04 -7.55 -9.97
C MET A 125 31.46 -7.29 -9.50
N SER A 126 32.17 -8.33 -9.16
CA SER A 126 33.59 -8.27 -8.85
C SER A 126 34.40 -9.22 -9.72
N LEU A 127 35.56 -8.75 -10.15
CA LEU A 127 36.54 -9.54 -10.85
C LEU A 127 37.83 -9.56 -10.03
N ARG A 128 38.34 -10.75 -9.75
CA ARG A 128 39.60 -10.95 -9.05
C ARG A 128 40.58 -11.70 -9.94
N GLN A 129 41.78 -11.16 -10.06
CA GLN A 129 42.89 -11.75 -10.81
C GLN A 129 44.03 -12.10 -9.86
N ASP A 130 44.48 -13.33 -9.90
CA ASP A 130 45.73 -13.75 -9.27
C ASP A 130 46.92 -13.39 -10.17
N LEU A 131 47.81 -12.56 -9.66
CA LEU A 131 49.00 -12.07 -10.33
C LEU A 131 50.29 -12.70 -9.74
N SER A 132 50.19 -13.86 -9.08
CA SER A 132 51.30 -14.56 -8.45
C SER A 132 52.42 -14.93 -9.45
N SER A 133 52.12 -14.90 -10.75
CA SER A 133 53.12 -15.05 -11.81
C SER A 133 54.09 -13.86 -11.95
N LEU A 134 53.71 -12.69 -11.47
CA LEU A 134 54.54 -11.49 -11.44
C LEU A 134 55.28 -11.39 -10.09
N THR A 135 54.53 -11.54 -8.99
CA THR A 135 55.07 -11.48 -7.63
C THR A 135 54.26 -12.40 -6.74
N LYS A 136 54.90 -13.27 -5.96
CA LYS A 136 54.26 -14.22 -5.07
C LYS A 136 53.29 -13.51 -4.11
N GLY A 137 52.02 -13.94 -4.12
CA GLY A 137 50.96 -13.41 -3.27
C GLY A 137 50.31 -12.13 -3.82
N LEU A 138 50.71 -11.62 -4.97
CA LEU A 138 50.09 -10.46 -5.60
C LEU A 138 48.73 -10.84 -6.20
N GLY A 139 47.75 -10.01 -6.01
CA GLY A 139 46.42 -10.12 -6.62
C GLY A 139 45.80 -8.74 -6.86
N ALA A 140 44.98 -8.64 -7.86
CA ALA A 140 44.20 -7.45 -8.15
C ALA A 140 42.69 -7.77 -8.15
N SER A 141 41.88 -6.82 -7.72
CA SER A 141 40.41 -6.95 -7.81
C SER A 141 39.77 -5.62 -8.15
N VAL A 142 38.68 -5.70 -8.91
CA VAL A 142 37.82 -4.57 -9.20
C VAL A 142 36.37 -4.98 -8.81
N ARG A 143 35.61 -4.05 -8.26
CA ARG A 143 34.19 -4.23 -7.97
C ARG A 143 33.42 -3.04 -8.53
N ILE A 144 32.27 -3.34 -9.15
CA ILE A 144 31.34 -2.35 -9.66
C ILE A 144 30.00 -2.67 -9.01
N GLY A 145 29.31 -1.67 -8.48
CA GLY A 145 27.98 -1.76 -7.90
C GLY A 145 27.00 -0.83 -8.61
N TYR A 146 25.76 -1.26 -8.67
CA TYR A 146 24.63 -0.48 -9.15
C TYR A 146 23.47 -0.65 -8.18
N ASP A 147 23.00 0.45 -7.61
CA ASP A 147 21.88 0.50 -6.70
C ASP A 147 20.85 1.49 -7.23
N ASN A 148 19.63 1.02 -7.42
CA ASN A 148 18.50 1.85 -7.79
C ASN A 148 17.27 1.48 -6.96
N LEU A 149 16.67 2.46 -6.33
CA LEU A 149 15.39 2.31 -5.63
C LEU A 149 14.46 3.44 -6.04
N ALA A 150 13.34 3.09 -6.65
CA ALA A 150 12.31 4.03 -7.05
C ALA A 150 10.99 3.72 -6.34
N SER A 151 10.38 4.72 -5.72
CA SER A 151 9.07 4.62 -5.09
C SER A 151 8.12 5.61 -5.73
N TYR A 152 6.92 5.13 -6.05
CA TYR A 152 5.84 5.91 -6.60
C TYR A 152 4.62 5.81 -5.71
N TRP A 153 3.95 6.93 -5.56
CA TRP A 153 2.72 7.02 -4.81
C TRP A 153 1.68 7.76 -5.64
N GLU A 154 0.50 7.16 -5.77
CA GLU A 154 -0.64 7.76 -6.42
C GLU A 154 -1.75 7.93 -5.38
N ASN A 155 -2.21 9.15 -5.21
CA ASN A 155 -3.29 9.49 -4.30
C ASN A 155 -4.51 9.94 -5.10
N HIS A 156 -5.55 9.10 -5.11
CA HIS A 156 -6.83 9.35 -5.78
C HIS A 156 -7.93 9.65 -4.78
N THR A 157 -7.58 10.23 -3.62
CA THR A 157 -8.58 10.58 -2.61
C THR A 157 -9.53 11.66 -3.11
N LYS A 158 -10.79 11.54 -2.74
CA LYS A 158 -11.85 12.51 -3.01
C LYS A 158 -12.68 12.78 -1.77
N GLY A 159 -13.34 13.93 -1.73
CA GLY A 159 -14.37 14.22 -0.74
C GLY A 159 -15.69 13.52 -1.08
N TYR A 160 -16.58 13.45 -0.12
CA TYR A 160 -17.95 13.00 -0.32
C TYR A 160 -18.90 13.90 0.44
N LYS A 161 -20.15 13.98 -0.05
CA LYS A 161 -21.21 14.69 0.64
C LYS A 161 -21.89 13.77 1.66
N TYR A 162 -22.25 14.33 2.79
CA TYR A 162 -23.01 13.62 3.81
C TYR A 162 -24.33 14.34 4.10
N GLY A 163 -25.33 13.56 4.51
CA GLY A 163 -26.64 14.05 4.87
C GLY A 163 -26.89 13.87 6.36
N MET A 164 -27.60 14.84 6.95
CA MET A 164 -27.99 14.83 8.35
C MET A 164 -29.50 14.88 8.41
N ALA A 165 -30.10 13.92 9.17
CA ALA A 165 -31.52 14.01 9.50
C ALA A 165 -31.77 15.23 10.38
N SER A 166 -32.74 16.05 10.03
CA SER A 166 -33.25 17.14 10.86
C SER A 166 -34.57 16.75 11.50
N VAL A 167 -34.93 17.40 12.58
CA VAL A 167 -36.25 17.25 13.24
C VAL A 167 -37.06 18.52 12.97
N ALA A 168 -38.12 18.40 12.22
CA ALA A 168 -39.03 19.53 11.94
C ALA A 168 -39.91 19.91 13.14
N SER A 169 -40.44 18.90 13.85
CA SER A 169 -41.31 19.09 15.01
C SER A 169 -41.35 17.83 15.87
N TRP A 170 -42.01 17.90 16.99
CA TRP A 170 -42.27 16.77 17.88
C TRP A 170 -43.76 16.57 18.03
N GLU A 171 -44.26 15.36 17.81
CA GLU A 171 -45.65 15.00 17.99
C GLU A 171 -45.72 13.76 18.88
N ASN A 172 -46.50 13.84 19.98
CA ASN A 172 -46.64 12.78 20.98
C ASN A 172 -45.28 12.25 21.53
N GLY A 173 -44.28 13.11 21.63
CA GLY A 173 -42.94 12.72 22.10
C GLY A 173 -42.07 12.03 21.06
N LEU A 174 -42.53 11.89 19.81
CA LEU A 174 -41.80 11.35 18.70
C LEU A 174 -41.32 12.48 17.76
N PRO A 175 -40.10 12.40 17.24
CA PRO A 175 -39.58 13.37 16.28
C PRO A 175 -40.25 13.18 14.92
N ILE A 176 -40.69 14.27 14.31
CA ILE A 176 -41.13 14.32 12.91
C ILE A 176 -39.92 14.77 12.08
N ALA A 177 -39.55 13.95 11.07
CA ALA A 177 -38.45 14.25 10.20
C ALA A 177 -38.63 15.58 9.46
N GLY A 178 -37.61 16.41 9.45
CA GLY A 178 -37.50 17.61 8.66
C GLY A 178 -36.74 17.36 7.35
N GLU A 179 -36.44 18.44 6.66
CA GLU A 179 -35.62 18.39 5.46
C GLU A 179 -34.19 17.91 5.81
N GLU A 180 -33.62 17.10 4.93
CA GLU A 180 -32.26 16.63 5.08
C GLU A 180 -31.26 17.78 4.86
N ILE A 181 -30.34 17.97 5.79
CA ILE A 181 -29.29 18.96 5.69
C ILE A 181 -28.06 18.31 5.07
N THR A 182 -27.50 18.92 4.02
CA THR A 182 -26.29 18.42 3.36
C THR A 182 -25.07 19.18 3.88
N GLY A 183 -24.00 18.44 4.22
CA GLY A 183 -22.70 18.96 4.62
C GLY A 183 -21.55 18.51 3.71
#